data_07292322807615f2f9d719b603547c15
#
_entry.id   07292322807615f2f9d719b603547c15
#
_cell.length_a   1.000
_cell.length_b   1.000
_cell.length_c   1.000
_cell.angle_alpha   90.00
_cell.angle_beta   90.00
_cell.angle_gamma   90.00
#
_symmetry.space_group_name_H-M   'P 1'
#
loop_
_entity.id
_entity.type
_entity.pdbx_description
1 polymer ?
#
loop_
_entity_poly.entity_id
_entity_poly.type
_entity_poly.pdbx_seq_one_letter_code
_entity_poly.pdbx_strand_id
1 'polypeptide(L)'
;MTEPEQRSPEWFVARQGRVTGSVVGAILGLSPYMTRGDVMRRMVRDAMGAEPEFVGNVATNYGTHYEDGAIVEWQMETGLKWKPAYFIKHEDWLGASPDGWTSDGGLLEVKCPFGLRDKADGEL
;
A
#
# COMPACT_ATOMS: atom_id res chain seq x y z
N MET A 1 -14.27 5.25 -17.10
CA MET A 1 -13.58 5.83 -15.92
C MET A 1 -12.30 5.05 -15.66
N THR A 2 -11.17 5.70 -15.78
CA THR A 2 -9.90 5.08 -15.45
C THR A 2 -9.75 5.03 -13.93
N GLU A 3 -9.37 3.87 -13.42
CA GLU A 3 -9.05 3.72 -12.00
C GLU A 3 -7.79 4.55 -11.67
N PRO A 4 -7.70 5.14 -10.48
CA PRO A 4 -6.56 5.99 -10.13
C PRO A 4 -5.26 5.20 -10.02
N GLU A 5 -4.23 5.69 -10.68
CA GLU A 5 -2.88 5.14 -10.58
C GLU A 5 -2.34 5.31 -9.17
N GLN A 6 -1.64 4.28 -8.69
CA GLN A 6 -1.07 4.25 -7.34
C GLN A 6 -0.19 5.49 -7.09
N ARG A 7 -0.37 6.11 -5.94
CA ARG A 7 0.30 7.32 -5.47
C ARG A 7 -0.03 8.58 -6.27
N SER A 8 -0.97 8.54 -7.21
CA SER A 8 -1.48 9.77 -7.83
C SER A 8 -2.37 10.54 -6.85
N PRO A 9 -2.59 11.86 -7.05
CA PRO A 9 -3.53 12.62 -6.21
C PRO A 9 -4.92 11.98 -6.15
N GLU A 10 -5.39 11.47 -7.25
CA GLU A 10 -6.70 10.79 -7.37
C GLU A 10 -6.74 9.50 -6.56
N TRP A 11 -5.62 8.79 -6.49
CA TRP A 11 -5.50 7.56 -5.68
C TRP A 11 -5.64 7.86 -4.18
N PHE A 12 -5.00 8.93 -3.71
CA PHE A 12 -5.13 9.34 -2.31
C PHE A 12 -6.57 9.73 -1.98
N VAL A 13 -7.22 10.47 -2.86
CA VAL A 13 -8.64 10.86 -2.70
C VAL A 13 -9.54 9.62 -2.67
N ALA A 14 -9.32 8.66 -3.57
CA ALA A 14 -10.10 7.44 -3.61
C ALA A 14 -9.99 6.60 -2.34
N ARG A 15 -8.86 6.68 -1.64
CA ARG A 15 -8.63 5.94 -0.39
C ARG A 15 -9.20 6.63 0.84
N GLN A 16 -9.47 7.93 0.78
CA GLN A 16 -9.97 8.68 1.93
C GLN A 16 -11.32 8.14 2.42
N GLY A 17 -11.44 7.98 3.74
CA GLY A 17 -12.65 7.49 4.38
C GLY A 17 -12.97 6.01 4.13
N ARG A 18 -12.09 5.28 3.47
CA ARG A 18 -12.26 3.85 3.22
C ARG A 18 -11.33 3.00 4.07
N VAL A 19 -11.80 1.82 4.43
CA VAL A 19 -10.96 0.81 5.07
C VAL A 19 -10.12 0.14 3.98
N THR A 20 -8.80 0.13 4.19
CA THR A 20 -7.83 -0.52 3.30
C THR A 20 -6.91 -1.42 4.11
N GLY A 21 -6.07 -2.20 3.45
CA GLY A 21 -5.11 -3.07 4.11
C GLY A 21 -4.18 -2.35 5.08
N SER A 22 -3.89 -1.06 4.84
CA SER A 22 -3.02 -0.28 5.71
C SER A 22 -3.62 0.03 7.09
N VAL A 23 -4.92 -0.05 7.27
CA VAL A 23 -5.59 0.30 8.53
C VAL A 23 -6.34 -0.86 9.20
N VAL A 24 -6.54 -1.96 8.49
CA VAL A 24 -7.26 -3.13 9.03
C VAL A 24 -6.63 -3.65 10.32
N GLY A 25 -5.32 -3.78 10.37
CA GLY A 25 -4.64 -4.24 11.59
C GLY A 25 -4.90 -3.35 12.78
N ALA A 26 -4.92 -2.03 12.58
CA ALA A 26 -5.21 -1.07 13.64
C ALA A 26 -6.68 -1.18 14.11
N ILE A 27 -7.62 -1.33 13.19
CA ILE A 27 -9.03 -1.50 13.51
C ILE A 27 -9.26 -2.74 14.37
N LEU A 28 -8.54 -3.82 14.10
CA LEU A 28 -8.62 -5.07 14.85
C LEU A 28 -7.78 -5.05 16.15
N GLY A 29 -7.07 -3.96 16.44
CA GLY A 29 -6.23 -3.85 17.62
C GLY A 29 -4.92 -4.63 17.54
N LEU A 30 -4.48 -4.99 16.35
CA LEU A 30 -3.29 -5.82 16.12
C LEU A 30 -2.06 -5.04 15.65
N SER A 31 -2.22 -3.77 15.28
CA SER A 31 -1.10 -2.96 14.80
C SER A 31 -0.25 -2.45 15.96
N PRO A 32 1.10 -2.60 15.88
CA PRO A 32 1.99 -1.96 16.85
C PRO A 32 2.22 -0.47 16.61
N TYR A 33 1.76 0.07 15.47
CA TYR A 33 2.05 1.44 15.04
C TYR A 33 0.86 2.38 15.14
N MET A 34 -0.36 1.87 15.15
CA MET A 34 -1.58 2.68 15.08
C MET A 34 -2.69 2.02 15.89
N THR A 35 -3.49 2.83 16.58
CA THR A 35 -4.65 2.36 17.34
C THR A 35 -5.92 2.51 16.52
N ARG A 36 -6.99 1.85 16.99
CA ARG A 36 -8.33 2.04 16.42
C ARG A 36 -8.78 3.50 16.52
N GLY A 37 -8.45 4.17 17.63
CA GLY A 37 -8.74 5.59 17.82
C GLY A 37 -8.04 6.49 16.82
N ASP A 38 -6.79 6.16 16.45
CA ASP A 38 -6.04 6.88 15.42
C ASP A 38 -6.72 6.76 14.05
N VAL A 39 -7.20 5.57 13.70
CA VAL A 39 -7.94 5.35 12.45
C VAL A 39 -9.24 6.16 12.42
N MET A 40 -10.00 6.14 13.52
CA MET A 40 -11.22 6.91 13.61
C MET A 40 -10.97 8.40 13.44
N ARG A 41 -9.93 8.91 14.12
CA ARG A 41 -9.55 10.34 14.01
C ARG A 41 -9.19 10.71 12.58
N ARG A 42 -8.43 9.84 11.89
CA ARG A 42 -8.08 10.04 10.48
C ARG A 42 -9.32 10.07 9.60
N MET A 43 -10.26 9.15 9.79
CA MET A 43 -11.49 9.10 8.99
C MET A 43 -12.37 10.34 9.22
N VAL A 44 -12.44 10.84 10.46
CA VAL A 44 -13.17 12.07 10.77
C VAL A 44 -12.51 13.27 10.06
N ARG A 45 -11.19 13.37 10.10
CA ARG A 45 -10.45 14.42 9.41
C ARG A 45 -10.68 14.36 7.90
N ASP A 46 -10.64 13.17 7.31
CA ASP A 46 -10.91 12.97 5.88
C ASP A 46 -12.32 13.43 5.53
N ALA A 47 -13.32 13.06 6.35
CA ALA A 47 -14.71 13.45 6.14
C ALA A 47 -14.90 14.98 6.25
N MET A 48 -14.07 15.66 7.04
CA MET A 48 -14.10 17.10 7.22
C MET A 48 -13.26 17.84 6.17
N GLY A 49 -12.63 17.14 5.25
CA GLY A 49 -11.80 17.72 4.20
C GLY A 49 -10.44 18.22 4.66
N ALA A 50 -9.94 17.76 5.80
CA ALA A 50 -8.62 18.13 6.30
C ALA A 50 -7.51 17.57 5.41
N GLU A 51 -6.40 18.29 5.31
CA GLU A 51 -5.23 17.83 4.58
C GLU A 51 -4.66 16.56 5.22
N PRO A 52 -4.14 15.61 4.42
CA PRO A 52 -3.48 14.41 4.94
C PRO A 52 -2.29 14.77 5.81
N GLU A 53 -2.17 14.15 6.99
CA GLU A 53 -1.05 14.38 7.90
C GLU A 53 0.21 13.59 7.54
N PHE A 54 0.11 12.61 6.64
CA PHE A 54 1.21 11.71 6.35
C PHE A 54 2.33 12.42 5.61
N VAL A 55 3.49 12.46 6.27
CA VAL A 55 4.76 12.85 5.65
C VAL A 55 5.62 11.59 5.59
N GLY A 56 6.09 11.22 4.41
CA GLY A 56 6.95 10.05 4.25
C GLY A 56 8.19 10.14 5.13
N ASN A 57 8.70 8.99 5.55
CA ASN A 57 9.94 8.88 6.32
C ASN A 57 10.99 8.08 5.52
N VAL A 58 12.19 7.92 6.10
CA VAL A 58 13.30 7.20 5.44
C VAL A 58 12.91 5.77 5.06
N ALA A 59 12.22 5.06 5.95
CA ALA A 59 11.79 3.68 5.68
C ALA A 59 10.77 3.60 4.54
N THR A 60 9.80 4.52 4.51
CA THR A 60 8.79 4.60 3.44
C THR A 60 9.44 4.93 2.10
N ASN A 61 10.36 5.90 2.10
CA ASN A 61 11.08 6.30 0.89
C ASN A 61 11.95 5.17 0.35
N TYR A 62 12.61 4.42 1.23
CA TYR A 62 13.39 3.24 0.86
C TYR A 62 12.51 2.20 0.15
N GLY A 63 11.35 1.86 0.75
CA GLY A 63 10.42 0.91 0.17
C GLY A 63 9.94 1.34 -1.21
N THR A 64 9.54 2.59 -1.36
CA THR A 64 9.09 3.16 -2.64
C THR A 64 10.21 3.13 -3.69
N HIS A 65 11.43 3.49 -3.30
CA HIS A 65 12.58 3.53 -4.21
C HIS A 65 12.94 2.14 -4.78
N TYR A 66 12.85 1.09 -3.96
CA TYR A 66 13.28 -0.25 -4.35
C TYR A 66 12.16 -1.14 -4.89
N GLU A 67 10.92 -0.70 -4.86
CA GLU A 67 9.75 -1.48 -5.30
C GLU A 67 9.87 -1.92 -6.76
N ASP A 68 10.20 -1.00 -7.66
CA ASP A 68 10.31 -1.30 -9.11
C ASP A 68 11.39 -2.34 -9.39
N GLY A 69 12.54 -2.22 -8.73
CA GLY A 69 13.62 -3.19 -8.85
C GLY A 69 13.23 -4.58 -8.36
N ALA A 70 12.50 -4.65 -7.26
CA ALA A 70 12.00 -5.91 -6.72
C ALA A 70 11.00 -6.57 -7.68
N ILE A 71 10.14 -5.80 -8.33
CA ILE A 71 9.20 -6.30 -9.33
C ILE A 71 9.95 -6.88 -10.55
N VAL A 72 10.98 -6.18 -11.03
CA VAL A 72 11.80 -6.66 -12.14
C VAL A 72 12.45 -7.99 -11.80
N GLU A 73 13.06 -8.08 -10.62
CA GLU A 73 13.73 -9.31 -10.16
C GLU A 73 12.74 -10.47 -10.01
N TRP A 74 11.57 -10.20 -9.44
CA TRP A 74 10.50 -11.20 -9.32
C TRP A 74 10.07 -11.74 -10.70
N GLN A 75 9.92 -10.86 -11.71
CA GLN A 75 9.58 -11.27 -13.07
C GLN A 75 10.66 -12.16 -13.68
N MET A 76 11.94 -11.83 -13.43
CA MET A 76 13.06 -12.63 -13.93
C MET A 76 13.11 -14.02 -13.30
N GLU A 77 12.85 -14.11 -12.00
CA GLU A 77 12.89 -15.39 -11.28
C GLU A 77 11.70 -16.30 -11.60
N THR A 78 10.51 -15.73 -11.73
CA THR A 78 9.28 -16.52 -11.89
C THR A 78 8.88 -16.73 -13.35
N GLY A 79 9.35 -15.89 -14.26
CA GLY A 79 8.89 -15.87 -15.65
C GLY A 79 7.49 -15.28 -15.84
N LEU A 80 6.84 -14.86 -14.76
CA LEU A 80 5.55 -14.19 -14.83
C LEU A 80 5.74 -12.71 -15.16
N LYS A 81 4.67 -12.08 -15.67
CA LYS A 81 4.65 -10.66 -15.97
C LYS A 81 3.85 -9.90 -14.92
N TRP A 82 4.36 -8.73 -14.55
CA TRP A 82 3.66 -7.77 -13.72
C TRP A 82 2.79 -6.85 -14.58
N LYS A 83 1.62 -6.52 -14.07
CA LYS A 83 0.73 -5.50 -14.63
C LYS A 83 0.34 -4.54 -13.51
N PRO A 84 0.25 -3.23 -13.80
CA PRO A 84 -0.15 -2.27 -12.78
C PRO A 84 -1.55 -2.59 -12.25
N ALA A 85 -1.70 -2.47 -10.93
CA ALA A 85 -2.99 -2.50 -10.29
C ALA A 85 -3.27 -1.10 -9.74
N TYR A 86 -4.53 -0.72 -9.80
CA TYR A 86 -4.98 0.59 -9.34
C TYR A 86 -5.79 0.40 -8.06
N PHE A 87 -6.29 1.50 -7.49
CA PHE A 87 -7.18 1.39 -6.34
C PHE A 87 -8.46 0.65 -6.75
N ILE A 88 -8.79 -0.41 -6.04
CA ILE A 88 -9.97 -1.23 -6.29
C ILE A 88 -11.01 -0.91 -5.21
N LYS A 89 -12.10 -0.27 -5.60
CA LYS A 89 -13.23 -0.04 -4.73
C LYS A 89 -14.09 -1.30 -4.69
N HIS A 90 -14.24 -1.89 -3.52
CA HIS A 90 -15.12 -3.05 -3.32
C HIS A 90 -16.50 -2.62 -2.83
N GLU A 91 -16.53 -1.76 -1.81
CA GLU A 91 -17.73 -1.13 -1.26
C GLU A 91 -17.44 0.35 -1.07
N ASP A 92 -18.47 1.15 -0.73
CA ASP A 92 -18.26 2.57 -0.47
C ASP A 92 -17.27 2.85 0.66
N TRP A 93 -17.17 1.92 1.60
CA TRP A 93 -16.31 2.03 2.76
C TRP A 93 -15.07 1.12 2.70
N LEU A 94 -14.92 0.29 1.68
CA LEU A 94 -13.90 -0.75 1.60
C LEU A 94 -13.21 -0.75 0.23
N GLY A 95 -11.90 -0.79 0.24
CA GLY A 95 -11.10 -0.89 -0.98
C GLY A 95 -9.72 -1.46 -0.73
N ALA A 96 -8.99 -1.68 -1.81
CA ALA A 96 -7.63 -2.22 -1.77
C ALA A 96 -6.76 -1.58 -2.83
N SER A 97 -5.46 -1.52 -2.54
CA SER A 97 -4.45 -1.03 -3.49
C SER A 97 -3.32 -2.05 -3.58
N PRO A 98 -3.50 -3.17 -4.30
CA PRO A 98 -2.41 -4.10 -4.51
C PRO A 98 -1.31 -3.46 -5.36
N ASP A 99 -0.09 -3.98 -5.23
CA ASP A 99 1.07 -3.44 -5.97
C ASP A 99 1.10 -3.91 -7.43
N GLY A 100 0.31 -4.90 -7.78
CA GLY A 100 0.19 -5.33 -9.17
C GLY A 100 -0.68 -6.57 -9.34
N TRP A 101 -0.97 -6.85 -10.60
CA TRP A 101 -1.54 -8.12 -11.04
C TRP A 101 -0.44 -8.98 -11.66
N THR A 102 -0.54 -10.27 -11.50
CA THR A 102 0.36 -11.23 -12.16
C THR A 102 -0.27 -11.78 -13.43
N SER A 103 0.58 -12.20 -14.38
CA SER A 103 0.09 -12.72 -15.66
C SER A 103 -0.68 -14.03 -15.56
N ASP A 104 -0.59 -14.72 -14.43
CA ASP A 104 -1.36 -15.93 -14.13
C ASP A 104 -2.65 -15.66 -13.35
N GLY A 105 -3.03 -14.39 -13.21
CA GLY A 105 -4.29 -14.00 -12.56
C GLY A 105 -4.22 -13.77 -11.06
N GLY A 106 -3.02 -13.74 -10.50
CA GLY A 106 -2.80 -13.45 -9.08
C GLY A 106 -2.64 -11.97 -8.78
N LEU A 107 -2.47 -11.66 -7.52
CA LEU A 107 -2.09 -10.34 -7.02
C LEU A 107 -0.65 -10.36 -6.54
N LEU A 108 0.03 -9.24 -6.69
CA LEU A 108 1.38 -9.02 -6.19
C LEU A 108 1.37 -7.96 -5.10
N GLU A 109 2.00 -8.28 -3.98
CA GLU A 109 2.31 -7.33 -2.92
C GLU A 109 3.82 -7.30 -2.75
N VAL A 110 4.42 -6.11 -2.76
CA VAL A 110 5.87 -5.92 -2.69
C VAL A 110 6.23 -5.25 -1.38
N LYS A 111 7.19 -5.85 -0.67
CA LYS A 111 7.72 -5.32 0.58
C LYS A 111 9.23 -5.19 0.46
N CYS A 112 9.74 -3.99 0.67
CA CYS A 112 11.18 -3.69 0.73
C CYS A 112 11.46 -3.07 2.10
N PRO A 113 11.56 -3.88 3.18
CA PRO A 113 11.69 -3.37 4.54
C PRO A 113 13.03 -2.69 4.75
N PHE A 114 13.00 -1.44 5.22
CA PHE A 114 14.21 -0.67 5.51
C PHE A 114 15.10 -1.37 6.55
N GLY A 115 14.51 -2.02 7.55
CA GLY A 115 15.23 -2.75 8.59
C GLY A 115 16.04 -3.94 8.08
N LEU A 116 15.77 -4.41 6.87
CA LEU A 116 16.44 -5.57 6.25
C LEU A 116 17.40 -5.18 5.12
N ARG A 117 17.61 -3.88 4.88
CA ARG A 117 18.37 -3.38 3.72
C ARG A 117 19.80 -3.90 3.61
N ASP A 118 20.42 -4.22 4.74
CA ASP A 118 21.81 -4.70 4.80
C ASP A 118 21.90 -6.21 5.07
N LYS A 119 20.78 -6.93 5.00
CA LYS A 119 20.73 -8.37 5.22
C LYS A 119 21.02 -9.12 3.92
N ALA A 120 21.87 -10.13 4.03
CA ALA A 120 22.06 -11.06 2.92
C ALA A 120 20.84 -11.99 2.78
N ASP A 121 20.66 -12.56 1.58
CA ASP A 121 19.63 -13.55 1.33
C ASP A 121 19.78 -14.71 2.32
N GLY A 122 18.71 -15.07 2.99
CA GLY A 122 18.71 -16.15 3.98
C GLY A 122 18.97 -15.74 5.43
N GLU A 123 19.24 -14.46 5.69
CA GLU A 123 19.39 -13.93 7.06
C GLU A 123 18.06 -13.43 7.66
N LEU A 124 16.97 -13.69 6.97
CA LEU A 124 15.63 -13.25 7.37
C LEU A 124 14.99 -14.16 8.40
#